data_e6148cb33f7a6182888a689ab2dea03f
#
_entry.id   e6148cb33f7a6182888a689ab2dea03f
#
_cell.length_a   1.000
_cell.length_b   1.000
_cell.length_c   1.000
_cell.angle_alpha   90.00
_cell.angle_beta   90.00
_cell.angle_gamma   90.00
#
_symmetry.space_group_name_H-M   'P 1'
#
loop_
_entity.id
_entity.type
_entity.pdbx_description
1 polymer ?
#
loop_
_entity_poly.entity_id
_entity_poly.type
_entity_poly.pdbx_seq_one_letter_code
_entity_poly.pdbx_strand_id
1 'polypeptide(L)'
;TELKTVTKEIEYTVQKKETMYRICRKFNISSYELIKLNPKLKEGVKAGMTIKIPVQAEENMTTEPATTMLSERDVNALLSEPKSIERVNSVKVALLLPFMTNEAIPSTETQRFIEYYEGFLLAVDSLKNTGCSIDLSVYDTGNGTKKLKEILKEDALKNANLIIGAVQNDQIGPVAEFAQKNNIKYVIPFTSKNDDVLSNAYVYQVNTPHSYLYAKAAQGGCDLFAEDNIILLNIRDGKDKTEFIKAFKAEMKQRQIPFTEINYNAETLTADVDTLLRTDKRNVIVPTSGTLEALNKIKSPLRMLAETKPECGLTLFGYPEWQTYTRDCLEDFYALNTYIYSNFYADNLSKEVADFYTCLLYTSPSPRDRQK
;
A
#
# COMPACT_ATOMS: atom_id res chain seq x y z
N THR A 1 -32.30 -20.67 23.54
CA THR A 1 -31.59 -20.29 24.79
C THR A 1 -30.78 -19.08 24.48
N GLU A 2 -31.26 -17.87 24.92
CA GLU A 2 -30.56 -16.61 24.73
C GLU A 2 -29.34 -16.57 25.66
N LEU A 3 -28.16 -16.42 25.08
CA LEU A 3 -26.92 -16.15 25.82
C LEU A 3 -26.86 -14.64 26.12
N LYS A 4 -27.10 -14.28 27.37
CA LYS A 4 -26.85 -12.93 27.88
C LYS A 4 -25.35 -12.75 28.05
N THR A 5 -24.74 -11.97 27.16
CA THR A 5 -23.36 -11.49 27.29
C THR A 5 -23.32 -10.40 28.37
N VAL A 6 -22.67 -10.64 29.47
CA VAL A 6 -22.40 -9.67 30.52
C VAL A 6 -21.09 -8.96 30.22
N THR A 7 -21.17 -7.72 29.77
CA THR A 7 -20.00 -6.86 29.55
C THR A 7 -19.51 -6.31 30.89
N LYS A 8 -18.29 -6.66 31.30
CA LYS A 8 -17.65 -6.14 32.50
C LYS A 8 -16.69 -5.01 32.11
N GLU A 9 -16.81 -3.84 32.74
CA GLU A 9 -15.88 -2.73 32.53
C GLU A 9 -14.66 -2.91 33.43
N ILE A 10 -13.45 -2.77 32.86
CA ILE A 10 -12.19 -2.73 33.60
C ILE A 10 -11.56 -1.36 33.48
N GLU A 11 -10.90 -0.91 34.53
CA GLU A 11 -10.09 0.31 34.51
C GLU A 11 -8.68 -0.02 34.03
N TYR A 12 -8.23 0.70 33.01
CA TYR A 12 -6.90 0.54 32.43
C TYR A 12 -6.14 1.85 32.45
N THR A 13 -4.91 1.84 32.96
CA THR A 13 -4.03 3.00 32.96
C THR A 13 -3.11 2.97 31.75
N VAL A 14 -3.20 4.00 30.91
CA VAL A 14 -2.42 4.14 29.67
C VAL A 14 -0.93 4.24 29.97
N GLN A 15 -0.14 3.36 29.37
CA GLN A 15 1.31 3.31 29.54
C GLN A 15 2.03 4.36 28.68
N LYS A 16 3.30 4.68 29.03
CA LYS A 16 4.14 5.59 28.22
C LYS A 16 4.29 5.06 26.81
N LYS A 17 4.06 5.93 25.80
CA LYS A 17 4.11 5.61 24.35
C LYS A 17 2.99 4.70 23.84
N GLU A 18 1.93 4.44 24.61
CA GLU A 18 0.73 3.82 24.07
C GLU A 18 -0.10 4.82 23.28
N THR A 19 -0.65 4.36 22.16
CA THR A 19 -1.57 5.11 21.31
C THR A 19 -2.96 4.50 21.39
N MET A 20 -3.99 5.27 21.01
CA MET A 20 -5.37 4.78 20.89
C MET A 20 -5.44 3.46 20.12
N TYR A 21 -4.75 3.39 18.99
CA TYR A 21 -4.68 2.21 18.14
C TYR A 21 -4.14 0.98 18.90
N ARG A 22 -3.05 1.13 19.65
CA ARG A 22 -2.48 0.01 20.44
C ARG A 22 -3.43 -0.48 21.50
N ILE A 23 -4.15 0.42 22.16
CA ILE A 23 -5.14 0.08 23.20
C ILE A 23 -6.32 -0.66 22.56
N CYS A 24 -6.87 -0.14 21.46
CA CYS A 24 -7.95 -0.79 20.72
C CYS A 24 -7.58 -2.20 20.26
N ARG A 25 -6.37 -2.38 19.76
CA ARG A 25 -5.87 -3.69 19.31
C ARG A 25 -5.61 -4.65 20.47
N LYS A 26 -5.10 -4.15 21.59
CA LYS A 26 -4.79 -4.95 22.78
C LYS A 26 -6.04 -5.56 23.41
N PHE A 27 -7.14 -4.82 23.38
CA PHE A 27 -8.40 -5.22 24.01
C PHE A 27 -9.50 -5.59 23.02
N ASN A 28 -9.17 -5.67 21.74
CA ASN A 28 -10.08 -6.01 20.63
C ASN A 28 -11.37 -5.18 20.63
N ILE A 29 -11.24 -3.87 20.82
CA ILE A 29 -12.34 -2.91 20.89
C ILE A 29 -12.19 -1.85 19.80
N SER A 30 -13.30 -1.37 19.26
CA SER A 30 -13.28 -0.28 18.28
C SER A 30 -12.94 1.06 18.96
N SER A 31 -12.28 1.95 18.22
CA SER A 31 -11.97 3.31 18.71
C SER A 31 -13.26 4.09 19.04
N TYR A 32 -14.33 3.84 18.32
CA TYR A 32 -15.63 4.44 18.56
C TYR A 32 -16.22 4.03 19.92
N GLU A 33 -16.22 2.74 20.24
CA GLU A 33 -16.70 2.24 21.54
C GLU A 33 -15.84 2.72 22.70
N LEU A 34 -14.51 2.75 22.49
CA LEU A 34 -13.58 3.25 23.50
C LEU A 34 -13.81 4.74 23.79
N ILE A 35 -14.03 5.58 22.78
CA ILE A 35 -14.33 7.01 22.92
C ILE A 35 -15.72 7.21 23.54
N LYS A 36 -16.71 6.38 23.19
CA LYS A 36 -18.08 6.44 23.74
C LYS A 36 -18.07 6.21 25.26
N LEU A 37 -17.24 5.27 25.74
CA LEU A 37 -17.06 5.01 27.17
C LEU A 37 -16.15 6.04 27.85
N ASN A 38 -15.26 6.68 27.10
CA ASN A 38 -14.28 7.63 27.61
C ASN A 38 -14.25 8.92 26.79
N PRO A 39 -15.21 9.85 26.94
CA PRO A 39 -15.31 11.06 26.12
C PRO A 39 -14.04 11.94 26.11
N LYS A 40 -13.23 11.88 27.17
CA LYS A 40 -11.95 12.60 27.27
C LYS A 40 -10.90 12.15 26.25
N LEU A 41 -11.06 10.97 25.64
CA LEU A 41 -10.15 10.47 24.59
C LEU A 41 -10.31 11.20 23.26
N LYS A 42 -11.35 12.02 23.08
CA LYS A 42 -11.47 12.92 21.91
C LYS A 42 -10.33 13.94 21.83
N GLU A 43 -9.74 14.30 22.95
CA GLU A 43 -8.61 15.23 23.04
C GLU A 43 -7.24 14.53 22.93
N GLY A 44 -7.24 13.22 22.72
CA GLY A 44 -6.03 12.39 22.59
C GLY A 44 -5.71 11.56 23.81
N VAL A 45 -4.88 10.55 23.61
CA VAL A 45 -4.43 9.61 24.64
C VAL A 45 -3.16 10.16 25.30
N LYS A 46 -3.16 10.25 26.64
CA LYS A 46 -1.99 10.69 27.43
C LYS A 46 -1.56 9.58 28.38
N ALA A 47 -0.25 9.38 28.52
CA ALA A 47 0.31 8.42 29.47
C ALA A 47 -0.11 8.75 30.91
N GLY A 48 -0.50 7.73 31.66
CA GLY A 48 -1.02 7.86 33.02
C GLY A 48 -2.53 8.13 33.13
N MET A 49 -3.24 8.25 31.98
CA MET A 49 -4.69 8.41 31.96
C MET A 49 -5.37 7.08 32.26
N THR A 50 -6.33 7.06 33.19
CA THR A 50 -7.16 5.87 33.45
C THR A 50 -8.40 5.91 32.57
N ILE A 51 -8.63 4.85 31.83
CA ILE A 51 -9.72 4.67 30.86
C ILE A 51 -10.51 3.40 31.18
N LYS A 52 -11.80 3.41 30.89
CA LYS A 52 -12.68 2.25 31.02
C LYS A 52 -12.69 1.45 29.74
N ILE A 53 -12.46 0.14 29.83
CA ILE A 53 -12.45 -0.77 28.71
C ILE A 53 -13.48 -1.88 28.96
N PRO A 54 -14.42 -2.13 28.04
CA PRO A 54 -15.35 -3.24 28.14
C PRO A 54 -14.59 -4.53 27.79
N VAL A 55 -14.61 -5.50 28.71
CA VAL A 55 -14.04 -6.83 28.49
C VAL A 55 -15.17 -7.85 28.58
N GLN A 56 -15.26 -8.72 27.60
CA GLN A 56 -16.11 -9.89 27.65
C GLN A 56 -15.47 -10.93 28.56
N ALA A 57 -16.11 -11.23 29.69
CA ALA A 57 -15.62 -12.26 30.58
C ALA A 57 -16.15 -13.62 30.12
N GLU A 58 -15.25 -14.45 29.61
CA GLU A 58 -15.49 -15.89 29.44
C GLU A 58 -14.87 -16.62 30.64
N GLU A 59 -15.72 -17.36 31.39
CA GLU A 59 -15.24 -18.30 32.38
C GLU A 59 -14.83 -19.62 31.70
N ASN A 60 -13.54 -19.92 31.86
CA ASN A 60 -12.86 -21.22 31.78
C ASN A 60 -13.35 -22.29 30.80
N MET A 61 -12.53 -22.53 29.77
CA MET A 61 -11.98 -23.85 29.49
C MET A 61 -10.73 -23.75 28.60
N THR A 62 -9.65 -24.37 29.09
CA THR A 62 -8.40 -24.63 28.35
C THR A 62 -8.70 -25.32 27.02
N THR A 63 -8.38 -24.65 25.91
CA THR A 63 -8.04 -25.29 24.64
C THR A 63 -7.39 -24.26 23.70
N GLU A 64 -6.48 -24.71 22.88
CA GLU A 64 -5.60 -24.01 21.93
C GLU A 64 -6.30 -22.99 21.03
N PRO A 65 -5.57 -22.01 20.42
CA PRO A 65 -6.19 -20.99 19.57
C PRO A 65 -6.74 -21.61 18.29
N ALA A 66 -8.02 -21.95 18.30
CA ALA A 66 -8.74 -22.28 17.09
C ALA A 66 -8.87 -21.00 16.25
N THR A 67 -8.14 -20.94 15.15
CA THR A 67 -8.46 -20.07 14.03
C THR A 67 -9.90 -20.37 13.64
N THR A 68 -10.83 -19.49 13.98
CA THR A 68 -12.23 -19.63 13.60
C THR A 68 -12.32 -19.43 12.08
N MET A 69 -12.07 -20.48 11.33
CA MET A 69 -12.49 -20.53 9.93
C MET A 69 -14.01 -20.48 9.96
N LEU A 70 -14.59 -19.46 9.34
CA LEU A 70 -16.02 -19.42 9.02
C LEU A 70 -16.40 -20.76 8.42
N SER A 71 -17.44 -21.41 8.94
CA SER A 71 -17.86 -22.68 8.39
C SER A 71 -18.28 -22.49 6.93
N GLU A 72 -18.10 -23.52 6.09
CA GLU A 72 -18.55 -23.45 4.68
C GLU A 72 -20.05 -23.09 4.58
N ARG A 73 -20.86 -23.37 5.60
CA ARG A 73 -22.27 -22.94 5.69
C ARG A 73 -22.40 -21.44 5.87
N ASP A 74 -21.55 -20.80 6.70
CA ASP A 74 -21.59 -19.35 6.93
C ASP A 74 -21.09 -18.60 5.71
N VAL A 75 -20.07 -19.11 5.02
CA VAL A 75 -19.59 -18.57 3.75
C VAL A 75 -20.66 -18.70 2.66
N ASN A 76 -21.31 -19.86 2.56
CA ASN A 76 -22.39 -20.07 1.59
C ASN A 76 -23.65 -19.26 1.93
N ALA A 77 -23.97 -19.03 3.20
CA ALA A 77 -25.05 -18.13 3.61
C ALA A 77 -24.75 -16.66 3.24
N LEU A 78 -23.53 -16.20 3.47
CA LEU A 78 -23.06 -14.86 3.06
C LEU A 78 -23.06 -14.67 1.53
N LEU A 79 -22.78 -15.74 0.79
CA LEU A 79 -22.77 -15.72 -0.68
C LEU A 79 -24.17 -15.92 -1.28
N SER A 80 -25.10 -16.54 -0.54
CA SER A 80 -26.45 -16.84 -1.00
C SER A 80 -27.52 -15.81 -0.60
N GLU A 81 -27.20 -14.81 0.23
CA GLU A 81 -28.10 -13.69 0.42
C GLU A 81 -28.28 -12.96 -0.91
N PRO A 82 -29.51 -12.95 -1.48
CA PRO A 82 -29.78 -12.18 -2.67
C PRO A 82 -29.68 -10.69 -2.26
N LYS A 83 -28.48 -10.10 -2.39
CA LYS A 83 -28.39 -8.65 -2.41
C LYS A 83 -29.32 -8.20 -3.53
N SER A 84 -30.38 -7.50 -3.19
CA SER A 84 -31.20 -6.82 -4.20
C SER A 84 -30.28 -5.89 -4.97
N ILE A 85 -29.81 -6.35 -6.11
CA ILE A 85 -28.99 -5.54 -7.01
C ILE A 85 -29.99 -4.54 -7.59
N GLU A 86 -30.04 -3.34 -7.02
CA GLU A 86 -30.69 -2.22 -7.68
C GLU A 86 -29.98 -2.03 -9.02
N ARG A 87 -30.64 -2.40 -10.10
CA ARG A 87 -30.16 -2.15 -11.45
C ARG A 87 -30.23 -0.66 -11.70
N VAL A 88 -29.13 0.04 -11.48
CA VAL A 88 -28.98 1.44 -11.88
C VAL A 88 -28.81 1.47 -13.39
N ASN A 89 -29.62 2.27 -14.07
CA ASN A 89 -29.53 2.46 -15.52
C ASN A 89 -28.20 3.12 -15.93
N SER A 90 -27.59 3.88 -15.05
CA SER A 90 -26.29 4.53 -15.23
C SER A 90 -25.58 4.69 -13.89
N VAL A 91 -24.29 4.44 -13.84
CA VAL A 91 -23.44 4.67 -12.66
C VAL A 91 -22.89 6.10 -12.73
N LYS A 92 -23.22 6.93 -11.75
CA LYS A 92 -22.71 8.30 -11.64
C LYS A 92 -21.37 8.27 -10.93
N VAL A 93 -20.31 8.61 -11.65
CA VAL A 93 -18.92 8.61 -11.15
C VAL A 93 -18.41 10.04 -11.10
N ALA A 94 -17.86 10.44 -9.96
CA ALA A 94 -17.16 11.70 -9.80
C ALA A 94 -15.65 11.43 -9.70
N LEU A 95 -14.87 12.01 -10.62
CA LEU A 95 -13.41 11.91 -10.63
C LEU A 95 -12.81 13.22 -10.14
N LEU A 96 -12.06 13.16 -9.05
CA LEU A 96 -11.46 14.30 -8.36
C LEU A 96 -9.93 14.25 -8.50
N LEU A 97 -9.35 15.09 -9.36
CA LEU A 97 -7.90 15.13 -9.60
C LEU A 97 -7.36 16.58 -9.61
N PRO A 98 -6.10 16.81 -9.21
CA PRO A 98 -5.50 18.13 -9.20
C PRO A 98 -4.94 18.49 -10.58
N PHE A 99 -5.80 18.87 -11.51
CA PHE A 99 -5.39 19.23 -12.89
C PHE A 99 -4.69 20.58 -12.99
N MET A 100 -4.79 21.43 -11.94
CA MET A 100 -4.18 22.77 -11.92
C MET A 100 -4.50 23.60 -13.17
N THR A 101 -5.77 23.62 -13.56
CA THR A 101 -6.24 24.26 -14.79
C THR A 101 -5.92 25.76 -14.90
N ASN A 102 -5.48 26.39 -13.81
CA ASN A 102 -5.07 27.79 -13.77
C ASN A 102 -3.57 27.98 -14.10
N GLU A 103 -2.79 26.91 -14.23
CA GLU A 103 -1.37 26.97 -14.58
C GLU A 103 -1.18 26.96 -16.10
N ALA A 104 -0.39 27.91 -16.63
CA ALA A 104 -0.14 28.02 -18.06
C ALA A 104 0.70 26.84 -18.60
N ILE A 105 1.55 26.26 -17.75
CA ILE A 105 2.39 25.11 -18.08
C ILE A 105 2.19 24.05 -16.97
N PRO A 106 1.68 22.88 -17.30
CA PRO A 106 1.50 21.79 -16.31
C PRO A 106 2.84 21.37 -15.71
N SER A 107 2.88 21.22 -14.39
CA SER A 107 4.02 20.59 -13.72
C SER A 107 4.13 19.10 -14.11
N THR A 108 5.28 18.48 -13.87
CA THR A 108 5.45 17.03 -14.10
C THR A 108 4.44 16.19 -13.30
N GLU A 109 4.07 16.65 -12.11
CA GLU A 109 3.07 15.99 -11.29
C GLU A 109 1.67 16.12 -11.90
N THR A 110 1.30 17.32 -12.34
CA THR A 110 0.03 17.59 -13.04
C THR A 110 -0.07 16.75 -14.32
N GLN A 111 1.05 16.63 -15.08
CA GLN A 111 1.07 15.79 -16.27
C GLN A 111 0.73 14.33 -15.99
N ARG A 112 1.21 13.76 -14.89
CA ARG A 112 0.88 12.39 -14.47
C ARG A 112 -0.62 12.21 -14.17
N PHE A 113 -1.28 13.21 -13.60
CA PHE A 113 -2.72 13.15 -13.39
C PHE A 113 -3.52 13.26 -14.68
N ILE A 114 -3.02 14.02 -15.67
CA ILE A 114 -3.60 14.06 -17.02
C ILE A 114 -3.48 12.68 -17.69
N GLU A 115 -2.30 12.06 -17.63
CA GLU A 115 -2.07 10.70 -18.17
C GLU A 115 -2.95 9.66 -17.47
N TYR A 116 -3.12 9.76 -16.15
CA TYR A 116 -4.05 8.90 -15.42
C TYR A 116 -5.50 9.09 -15.89
N TYR A 117 -5.92 10.34 -16.13
CA TYR A 117 -7.25 10.64 -16.65
C TYR A 117 -7.47 10.08 -18.06
N GLU A 118 -6.46 10.17 -18.93
CA GLU A 118 -6.52 9.55 -20.26
C GLU A 118 -6.72 8.02 -20.15
N GLY A 119 -5.94 7.35 -19.30
CA GLY A 119 -6.12 5.93 -19.01
C GLY A 119 -7.49 5.59 -18.40
N PHE A 120 -8.00 6.47 -17.55
CA PHE A 120 -9.34 6.33 -16.96
C PHE A 120 -10.43 6.39 -18.03
N LEU A 121 -10.33 7.29 -19.00
CA LEU A 121 -11.28 7.39 -20.12
C LEU A 121 -11.26 6.14 -21.00
N LEU A 122 -10.09 5.52 -21.23
CA LEU A 122 -10.01 4.24 -21.94
C LEU A 122 -10.74 3.12 -21.18
N ALA A 123 -10.60 3.09 -19.86
CA ALA A 123 -11.32 2.12 -19.02
C ALA A 123 -12.83 2.34 -19.07
N VAL A 124 -13.29 3.59 -19.05
CA VAL A 124 -14.73 3.95 -19.19
C VAL A 124 -15.26 3.50 -20.56
N ASP A 125 -14.51 3.71 -21.64
CA ASP A 125 -14.91 3.28 -22.97
C ASP A 125 -14.98 1.75 -23.06
N SER A 126 -14.03 1.06 -22.49
CA SER A 126 -14.05 -0.40 -22.40
C SER A 126 -15.27 -0.92 -21.65
N LEU A 127 -15.62 -0.32 -20.50
CA LEU A 127 -16.81 -0.67 -19.72
C LEU A 127 -18.11 -0.39 -20.48
N LYS A 128 -18.16 0.71 -21.24
CA LYS A 128 -19.31 1.03 -22.11
C LYS A 128 -19.57 -0.09 -23.13
N ASN A 129 -18.50 -0.65 -23.71
CA ASN A 129 -18.60 -1.76 -24.66
C ASN A 129 -19.15 -3.05 -24.03
N THR A 130 -19.10 -3.19 -22.70
CA THR A 130 -19.75 -4.28 -21.95
C THR A 130 -21.20 -4.01 -21.60
N GLY A 131 -21.77 -2.85 -22.02
CA GLY A 131 -23.14 -2.43 -21.72
C GLY A 131 -23.30 -1.66 -20.42
N CYS A 132 -22.21 -1.27 -19.74
CA CYS A 132 -22.24 -0.43 -18.54
C CYS A 132 -22.40 1.04 -18.97
N SER A 133 -23.47 1.71 -18.52
CA SER A 133 -23.64 3.16 -18.70
C SER A 133 -22.99 3.93 -17.55
N ILE A 134 -22.11 4.87 -17.89
CA ILE A 134 -21.39 5.69 -16.90
C ILE A 134 -21.67 7.16 -17.20
N ASP A 135 -22.10 7.89 -16.16
CA ASP A 135 -22.23 9.34 -16.15
C ASP A 135 -21.04 9.90 -15.35
N LEU A 136 -20.05 10.46 -16.08
CA LEU A 136 -18.77 10.88 -15.51
C LEU A 136 -18.74 12.40 -15.31
N SER A 137 -18.61 12.83 -14.06
CA SER A 137 -18.32 14.21 -13.68
C SER A 137 -16.85 14.35 -13.26
N VAL A 138 -16.12 15.28 -13.85
CA VAL A 138 -14.67 15.47 -13.60
C VAL A 138 -14.43 16.81 -12.91
N TYR A 139 -13.70 16.81 -11.82
CA TYR A 139 -13.43 17.97 -10.98
C TYR A 139 -11.93 18.23 -10.82
N ASP A 140 -11.53 19.49 -11.00
CA ASP A 140 -10.17 19.94 -10.68
C ASP A 140 -10.12 20.37 -9.20
N THR A 141 -9.53 19.52 -8.35
CA THR A 141 -9.40 19.79 -6.91
C THR A 141 -8.38 20.89 -6.59
N GLY A 142 -7.48 21.19 -7.52
CA GLY A 142 -6.38 22.12 -7.27
C GLY A 142 -5.49 21.71 -6.11
N ASN A 143 -4.72 22.64 -5.58
CA ASN A 143 -3.91 22.45 -4.38
C ASN A 143 -4.68 22.81 -3.12
N GLY A 144 -4.49 22.00 -2.05
CA GLY A 144 -5.10 22.21 -0.75
C GLY A 144 -6.61 22.03 -0.74
N THR A 145 -7.26 22.43 0.34
CA THR A 145 -8.68 22.09 0.60
C THR A 145 -9.68 23.16 0.13
N LYS A 146 -9.25 24.34 -0.38
CA LYS A 146 -10.14 25.43 -0.69
C LYS A 146 -11.13 25.10 -1.82
N LYS A 147 -10.62 24.72 -2.99
CA LYS A 147 -11.44 24.30 -4.13
C LYS A 147 -12.30 23.07 -3.78
N LEU A 148 -11.71 22.11 -3.08
CA LEU A 148 -12.43 20.92 -2.64
C LEU A 148 -13.67 21.25 -1.81
N LYS A 149 -13.59 22.20 -0.87
CA LYS A 149 -14.74 22.63 -0.07
C LYS A 149 -15.88 23.23 -0.90
N GLU A 150 -15.57 23.80 -2.04
CA GLU A 150 -16.58 24.31 -2.99
C GLU A 150 -17.20 23.14 -3.75
N ILE A 151 -16.40 22.22 -4.26
CA ILE A 151 -16.85 21.00 -4.96
C ILE A 151 -17.76 20.14 -4.07
N LEU A 152 -17.42 19.96 -2.79
CA LEU A 152 -18.24 19.19 -1.84
C LEU A 152 -19.63 19.78 -1.57
N LYS A 153 -19.90 21.02 -1.98
CA LYS A 153 -21.23 21.63 -1.86
C LYS A 153 -22.13 21.35 -3.06
N GLU A 154 -21.56 20.90 -4.17
CA GLU A 154 -22.30 20.68 -5.41
C GLU A 154 -23.29 19.52 -5.29
N ASP A 155 -24.52 19.74 -5.75
CA ASP A 155 -25.58 18.72 -5.70
C ASP A 155 -25.27 17.54 -6.64
N ALA A 156 -24.55 17.76 -7.72
CA ALA A 156 -24.11 16.69 -8.62
C ALA A 156 -23.23 15.68 -7.88
N LEU A 157 -22.32 16.15 -7.02
CA LEU A 157 -21.44 15.28 -6.24
C LEU A 157 -22.23 14.51 -5.17
N LYS A 158 -23.25 15.12 -4.55
CA LYS A 158 -24.10 14.43 -3.56
C LYS A 158 -24.91 13.28 -4.16
N ASN A 159 -25.17 13.35 -5.46
CA ASN A 159 -25.93 12.34 -6.20
C ASN A 159 -25.01 11.31 -6.89
N ALA A 160 -23.70 11.37 -6.68
CA ALA A 160 -22.77 10.38 -7.21
C ALA A 160 -22.95 9.01 -6.53
N ASN A 161 -22.73 7.93 -7.28
CA ASN A 161 -22.67 6.57 -6.74
C ASN A 161 -21.27 6.22 -6.27
N LEU A 162 -20.26 6.82 -6.92
CA LEU A 162 -18.87 6.55 -6.72
C LEU A 162 -18.05 7.83 -6.86
N ILE A 163 -17.17 8.08 -5.91
CA ILE A 163 -16.14 9.11 -5.98
C ILE A 163 -14.79 8.43 -6.13
N ILE A 164 -13.98 8.86 -7.09
CA ILE A 164 -12.62 8.38 -7.30
C ILE A 164 -11.67 9.58 -7.23
N GLY A 165 -10.62 9.48 -6.44
CA GLY A 165 -9.66 10.59 -6.30
C GLY A 165 -9.88 11.38 -5.04
N ALA A 166 -9.50 12.62 -5.06
CA ALA A 166 -8.77 13.42 -4.12
C ALA A 166 -7.46 12.69 -3.75
N VAL A 167 -6.35 13.20 -4.26
CA VAL A 167 -5.05 12.51 -4.17
C VAL A 167 -4.12 13.12 -3.11
N GLN A 168 -4.41 14.33 -2.67
CA GLN A 168 -3.62 15.01 -1.64
C GLN A 168 -4.08 14.57 -0.24
N ASN A 169 -3.13 14.36 0.66
CA ASN A 169 -3.40 13.82 2.00
C ASN A 169 -4.39 14.66 2.82
N ASP A 170 -4.37 15.99 2.66
CA ASP A 170 -5.27 16.93 3.34
C ASP A 170 -6.69 16.94 2.74
N GLN A 171 -6.88 16.40 1.55
CA GLN A 171 -8.17 16.30 0.85
C GLN A 171 -8.90 15.00 1.15
N ILE A 172 -8.18 13.93 1.44
CA ILE A 172 -8.75 12.57 1.58
C ILE A 172 -9.75 12.51 2.73
N GLY A 173 -9.38 12.97 3.93
CA GLY A 173 -10.27 12.95 5.10
C GLY A 173 -11.60 13.65 4.86
N PRO A 174 -11.63 14.92 4.38
CA PRO A 174 -12.87 15.61 4.05
C PRO A 174 -13.76 14.88 3.01
N VAL A 175 -13.16 14.22 2.00
CA VAL A 175 -13.94 13.43 1.02
C VAL A 175 -14.46 12.14 1.66
N ALA A 176 -13.69 11.49 2.52
CA ALA A 176 -14.11 10.29 3.24
C ALA A 176 -15.32 10.56 4.16
N GLU A 177 -15.29 11.68 4.90
CA GLU A 177 -16.42 12.12 5.72
C GLU A 177 -17.66 12.45 4.87
N PHE A 178 -17.46 13.15 3.74
CA PHE A 178 -18.53 13.47 2.80
C PHE A 178 -19.17 12.21 2.22
N ALA A 179 -18.35 11.25 1.79
CA ALA A 179 -18.78 9.98 1.23
C ALA A 179 -19.62 9.17 2.24
N GLN A 180 -19.16 9.09 3.48
CA GLN A 180 -19.88 8.43 4.56
C GLN A 180 -21.24 9.10 4.84
N LYS A 181 -21.29 10.44 4.92
CA LYS A 181 -22.50 11.20 5.20
C LYS A 181 -23.57 11.02 4.11
N ASN A 182 -23.15 10.86 2.86
CA ASN A 182 -24.05 10.76 1.70
C ASN A 182 -24.22 9.32 1.19
N ASN A 183 -23.66 8.31 1.87
CA ASN A 183 -23.70 6.90 1.47
C ASN A 183 -23.07 6.65 0.09
N ILE A 184 -22.02 7.39 -0.26
CA ILE A 184 -21.32 7.29 -1.54
C ILE A 184 -20.06 6.43 -1.35
N LYS A 185 -19.77 5.54 -2.29
CA LYS A 185 -18.50 4.81 -2.28
C LYS A 185 -17.36 5.72 -2.69
N TYR A 186 -16.26 5.67 -1.96
CA TYR A 186 -15.09 6.50 -2.20
C TYR A 186 -13.85 5.63 -2.42
N VAL A 187 -13.19 5.80 -3.55
CA VAL A 187 -11.98 5.07 -3.94
C VAL A 187 -10.78 6.01 -3.93
N ILE A 188 -9.76 5.66 -3.14
CA ILE A 188 -8.47 6.35 -3.07
C ILE A 188 -7.50 5.66 -4.03
N PRO A 189 -7.07 6.31 -5.15
CA PRO A 189 -6.33 5.61 -6.19
C PRO A 189 -4.83 5.44 -5.92
N PHE A 190 -4.17 6.38 -5.24
CA PHE A 190 -2.71 6.46 -5.26
C PHE A 190 -2.00 6.25 -3.93
N THR A 191 -2.56 6.67 -2.80
CA THR A 191 -1.89 6.50 -1.51
C THR A 191 -2.01 5.09 -0.97
N SER A 192 -0.95 4.63 -0.30
CA SER A 192 -0.94 3.41 0.49
C SER A 192 -0.97 3.69 2.01
N LYS A 193 -1.08 4.98 2.39
CA LYS A 193 -0.96 5.44 3.79
C LYS A 193 -2.23 6.20 4.19
N ASN A 194 -3.35 5.50 4.29
CA ASN A 194 -4.58 6.11 4.75
C ASN A 194 -5.29 5.18 5.73
N ASP A 195 -5.59 5.69 6.92
CA ASP A 195 -6.22 4.93 7.99
C ASP A 195 -7.77 5.00 7.93
N ASP A 196 -8.36 5.89 7.13
CA ASP A 196 -9.81 6.00 6.98
C ASP A 196 -10.42 4.71 6.41
N VAL A 197 -9.66 3.99 5.57
CA VAL A 197 -10.07 2.69 5.02
C VAL A 197 -10.33 1.63 6.10
N LEU A 198 -9.72 1.77 7.27
CA LEU A 198 -9.86 0.83 8.39
C LEU A 198 -11.11 1.11 9.25
N SER A 199 -11.66 2.32 9.16
CA SER A 199 -12.74 2.79 10.05
C SER A 199 -14.01 3.22 9.30
N ASN A 200 -13.93 3.49 8.00
CA ASN A 200 -15.02 3.97 7.17
C ASN A 200 -15.38 2.94 6.09
N ALA A 201 -16.52 2.30 6.22
CA ALA A 201 -17.01 1.25 5.31
C ALA A 201 -17.27 1.74 3.86
N TYR A 202 -17.31 3.03 3.64
CA TYR A 202 -17.50 3.64 2.31
C TYR A 202 -16.19 3.91 1.60
N VAL A 203 -15.05 3.79 2.28
CA VAL A 203 -13.72 4.08 1.74
C VAL A 203 -13.04 2.80 1.25
N TYR A 204 -12.55 2.83 0.04
CA TYR A 204 -11.79 1.78 -0.62
C TYR A 204 -10.42 2.35 -1.03
N GLN A 205 -9.38 1.58 -0.89
CA GLN A 205 -8.03 1.96 -1.29
C GLN A 205 -7.51 0.97 -2.32
N VAL A 206 -7.03 1.50 -3.47
CA VAL A 206 -6.51 0.66 -4.56
C VAL A 206 -5.14 0.10 -4.19
N ASN A 207 -4.26 0.96 -3.68
CA ASN A 207 -2.93 0.54 -3.29
C ASN A 207 -2.92 -0.09 -1.90
N THR A 208 -2.58 -1.35 -1.83
CA THR A 208 -2.41 -2.05 -0.55
C THR A 208 -1.30 -1.39 0.25
N PRO A 209 -1.50 -1.08 1.54
CA PRO A 209 -0.44 -0.58 2.41
C PRO A 209 0.78 -1.49 2.37
N HIS A 210 1.98 -0.91 2.29
CA HIS A 210 3.22 -1.67 2.22
C HIS A 210 3.38 -2.67 3.38
N SER A 211 2.83 -2.34 4.56
CA SER A 211 2.84 -3.23 5.73
C SER A 211 2.13 -4.57 5.49
N TYR A 212 1.07 -4.58 4.68
CA TYR A 212 0.38 -5.82 4.31
C TYR A 212 1.18 -6.67 3.31
N LEU A 213 2.05 -6.03 2.52
CA LEU A 213 2.92 -6.73 1.58
C LEU A 213 4.10 -7.40 2.28
N TYR A 214 4.55 -6.87 3.41
CA TYR A 214 5.79 -7.33 4.06
C TYR A 214 5.77 -8.81 4.42
N ALA A 215 4.67 -9.33 4.94
CA ALA A 215 4.55 -10.74 5.26
C ALA A 215 4.65 -11.62 4.00
N LYS A 216 3.91 -11.25 2.94
CA LYS A 216 3.93 -11.97 1.65
C LYS A 216 5.29 -11.86 0.95
N ALA A 217 5.91 -10.68 0.96
CA ALA A 217 7.22 -10.44 0.38
C ALA A 217 8.32 -11.20 1.15
N ALA A 218 8.20 -11.27 2.48
CA ALA A 218 9.12 -12.06 3.30
C ALA A 218 9.00 -13.57 3.02
N GLN A 219 7.77 -14.09 2.93
CA GLN A 219 7.51 -15.49 2.55
C GLN A 219 8.06 -15.78 1.15
N GLY A 220 7.68 -14.96 0.14
CA GLY A 220 8.15 -15.16 -1.23
C GLY A 220 9.67 -15.02 -1.39
N GLY A 221 10.31 -14.10 -0.66
CA GLY A 221 11.76 -14.00 -0.63
C GLY A 221 12.43 -15.24 -0.01
N CYS A 222 11.85 -15.78 1.08
CA CYS A 222 12.33 -17.02 1.67
C CYS A 222 12.09 -18.24 0.77
N ASP A 223 10.97 -18.29 0.02
CA ASP A 223 10.71 -19.35 -0.95
C ASP A 223 11.74 -19.31 -2.09
N LEU A 224 12.08 -18.12 -2.57
CA LEU A 224 12.98 -17.93 -3.70
C LEU A 224 14.46 -18.15 -3.34
N PHE A 225 14.86 -17.79 -2.12
CA PHE A 225 16.25 -17.74 -1.69
C PHE A 225 16.58 -18.74 -0.56
N ALA A 226 15.76 -19.76 -0.35
CA ALA A 226 15.91 -20.72 0.76
C ALA A 226 17.28 -21.40 0.81
N GLU A 227 17.89 -21.67 -0.35
CA GLU A 227 19.16 -22.38 -0.47
C GLU A 227 20.35 -21.46 -0.73
N ASP A 228 20.10 -20.16 -0.84
CA ASP A 228 21.10 -19.15 -1.19
C ASP A 228 21.86 -18.63 0.05
N ASN A 229 22.97 -17.95 -0.19
CA ASN A 229 23.70 -17.24 0.83
C ASN A 229 23.13 -15.83 1.01
N ILE A 230 22.37 -15.60 2.07
CA ILE A 230 21.68 -14.33 2.30
C ILE A 230 22.52 -13.42 3.18
N ILE A 231 22.79 -12.20 2.68
CA ILE A 231 23.56 -11.18 3.37
C ILE A 231 22.69 -9.93 3.55
N LEU A 232 22.37 -9.62 4.80
CA LEU A 232 21.63 -8.39 5.15
C LEU A 232 22.62 -7.25 5.33
N LEU A 233 22.50 -6.22 4.50
CA LEU A 233 23.37 -5.05 4.52
C LEU A 233 22.69 -3.89 5.27
N ASN A 234 23.14 -3.64 6.50
CA ASN A 234 22.63 -2.59 7.36
C ASN A 234 23.16 -1.22 6.94
N ILE A 235 22.27 -0.35 6.44
CA ILE A 235 22.59 1.03 6.07
C ILE A 235 22.05 1.94 7.18
N ARG A 236 22.95 2.58 7.94
CA ARG A 236 22.62 3.30 9.19
C ARG A 236 21.62 4.44 9.03
N ASP A 237 21.63 5.12 7.89
CA ASP A 237 20.80 6.31 7.64
C ASP A 237 19.39 5.96 7.12
N GLY A 238 19.13 4.69 6.78
CA GLY A 238 17.87 4.20 6.24
C GLY A 238 17.15 3.26 7.20
N LYS A 239 16.07 3.75 7.81
CA LYS A 239 15.17 2.93 8.65
C LYS A 239 13.81 2.68 7.99
N ASP A 240 13.69 3.03 6.73
CA ASP A 240 12.45 2.96 5.96
C ASP A 240 11.93 1.53 5.75
N LYS A 241 12.82 0.53 5.81
CA LYS A 241 12.47 -0.90 5.64
C LYS A 241 12.55 -1.73 6.93
N THR A 242 12.63 -1.09 8.07
CA THR A 242 12.79 -1.79 9.37
C THR A 242 11.72 -2.85 9.61
N GLU A 243 10.46 -2.59 9.27
CA GLU A 243 9.36 -3.55 9.46
C GLU A 243 9.46 -4.73 8.49
N PHE A 244 9.79 -4.47 7.22
CA PHE A 244 10.05 -5.53 6.25
C PHE A 244 11.20 -6.42 6.68
N ILE A 245 12.35 -5.83 7.03
CA ILE A 245 13.54 -6.57 7.48
C ILE A 245 13.24 -7.40 8.73
N LYS A 246 12.44 -6.86 9.65
CA LYS A 246 11.99 -7.61 10.82
C LYS A 246 11.13 -8.81 10.45
N ALA A 247 10.19 -8.64 9.53
CA ALA A 247 9.35 -9.73 9.02
C ALA A 247 10.18 -10.79 8.28
N PHE A 248 11.12 -10.36 7.42
CA PHE A 248 12.00 -11.24 6.67
C PHE A 248 12.92 -12.06 7.57
N LYS A 249 13.53 -11.42 8.58
CA LYS A 249 14.33 -12.12 9.60
C LYS A 249 13.50 -13.13 10.40
N ALA A 250 12.26 -12.79 10.76
CA ALA A 250 11.37 -13.69 11.49
C ALA A 250 11.04 -14.94 10.65
N GLU A 251 10.72 -14.75 9.37
CA GLU A 251 10.42 -15.83 8.43
C GLU A 251 11.64 -16.72 8.20
N MET A 252 12.84 -16.14 7.96
CA MET A 252 14.07 -16.92 7.82
C MET A 252 14.38 -17.75 9.06
N LYS A 253 14.20 -17.17 10.26
CA LYS A 253 14.39 -17.91 11.52
C LYS A 253 13.40 -19.04 11.68
N GLN A 254 12.12 -18.82 11.36
CA GLN A 254 11.08 -19.85 11.41
C GLN A 254 11.41 -21.02 10.48
N ARG A 255 11.95 -20.74 9.30
CA ARG A 255 12.31 -21.74 8.29
C ARG A 255 13.75 -22.28 8.45
N GLN A 256 14.48 -21.83 9.46
CA GLN A 256 15.89 -22.21 9.71
C GLN A 256 16.83 -21.87 8.54
N ILE A 257 16.52 -20.81 7.79
CA ILE A 257 17.36 -20.30 6.70
C ILE A 257 18.49 -19.45 7.32
N PRO A 258 19.76 -19.80 7.12
CA PRO A 258 20.87 -19.02 7.64
C PRO A 258 21.04 -17.71 6.89
N PHE A 259 21.39 -16.64 7.59
CA PHE A 259 21.74 -15.36 7.01
C PHE A 259 22.85 -14.67 7.79
N THR A 260 23.61 -13.82 7.13
CA THR A 260 24.67 -13.00 7.74
C THR A 260 24.29 -11.53 7.72
N GLU A 261 24.65 -10.78 8.75
CA GLU A 261 24.42 -9.35 8.82
C GLU A 261 25.74 -8.60 8.81
N ILE A 262 25.85 -7.58 7.95
CA ILE A 262 26.99 -6.66 7.92
C ILE A 262 26.50 -5.21 7.97
N ASN A 263 27.34 -4.34 8.49
CA ASN A 263 27.08 -2.91 8.49
C ASN A 263 27.76 -2.25 7.29
N TYR A 264 27.02 -1.36 6.63
CA TYR A 264 27.57 -0.57 5.54
C TYR A 264 28.72 0.32 6.04
N ASN A 265 29.85 0.22 5.36
CA ASN A 265 30.98 1.14 5.45
C ASN A 265 31.47 1.42 4.03
N ALA A 266 31.55 2.71 3.65
CA ALA A 266 31.90 3.10 2.29
C ALA A 266 33.32 2.64 1.88
N GLU A 267 34.25 2.56 2.84
CA GLU A 267 35.66 2.20 2.59
C GLU A 267 35.85 0.70 2.50
N THR A 268 35.07 -0.09 3.24
CA THR A 268 35.30 -1.54 3.38
C THR A 268 34.23 -2.40 2.75
N LEU A 269 33.14 -1.83 2.22
CA LEU A 269 31.99 -2.57 1.71
C LEU A 269 32.36 -3.73 0.77
N THR A 270 33.23 -3.42 -0.21
CA THR A 270 33.65 -4.42 -1.22
C THR A 270 34.38 -5.58 -0.57
N ALA A 271 35.31 -5.28 0.35
CA ALA A 271 36.09 -6.30 1.06
C ALA A 271 35.19 -7.10 2.03
N ASP A 272 34.30 -6.42 2.76
CA ASP A 272 33.41 -7.06 3.73
C ASP A 272 32.43 -8.02 3.03
N VAL A 273 31.84 -7.61 1.91
CA VAL A 273 30.98 -8.49 1.10
C VAL A 273 31.81 -9.62 0.48
N ASP A 274 32.99 -9.33 -0.07
CA ASP A 274 33.84 -10.30 -0.71
C ASP A 274 34.20 -11.51 0.18
N THR A 275 34.47 -11.24 1.47
CA THR A 275 34.75 -12.29 2.46
C THR A 275 33.58 -13.24 2.72
N LEU A 276 32.38 -12.82 2.41
CA LEU A 276 31.15 -13.59 2.65
C LEU A 276 30.62 -14.29 1.40
N LEU A 277 31.19 -13.96 0.22
CA LEU A 277 30.72 -14.56 -1.03
C LEU A 277 31.06 -16.07 -1.06
N ARG A 278 30.10 -16.81 -1.60
CA ARG A 278 30.21 -18.26 -1.81
C ARG A 278 30.14 -18.56 -3.30
N THR A 279 30.95 -19.49 -3.76
CA THR A 279 30.98 -19.97 -5.15
C THR A 279 30.04 -21.15 -5.40
N ASP A 280 29.63 -21.85 -4.31
CA ASP A 280 28.75 -23.01 -4.37
C ASP A 280 27.26 -22.62 -4.32
N LYS A 281 26.96 -21.34 -4.07
CA LYS A 281 25.61 -20.80 -3.94
C LYS A 281 25.51 -19.40 -4.53
N ARG A 282 24.29 -19.02 -4.92
CA ARG A 282 23.99 -17.64 -5.25
C ARG A 282 24.08 -16.77 -3.99
N ASN A 283 24.60 -15.56 -4.14
CA ASN A 283 24.77 -14.61 -3.02
C ASN A 283 23.74 -13.49 -3.13
N VAL A 284 22.83 -13.40 -2.16
CA VAL A 284 21.73 -12.47 -2.15
C VAL A 284 21.96 -11.35 -1.16
N ILE A 285 22.14 -10.13 -1.66
CA ILE A 285 22.31 -8.93 -0.83
C ILE A 285 20.93 -8.28 -0.61
N VAL A 286 20.58 -8.05 0.65
CA VAL A 286 19.33 -7.39 1.04
C VAL A 286 19.68 -6.13 1.85
N PRO A 287 19.61 -4.93 1.28
CA PRO A 287 19.88 -3.70 2.01
C PRO A 287 18.72 -3.35 2.94
N THR A 288 18.99 -2.74 4.09
CA THR A 288 17.96 -2.33 5.06
C THR A 288 17.26 -1.02 4.72
N SER A 289 17.58 -0.42 3.57
CA SER A 289 16.95 0.79 3.04
C SER A 289 16.68 0.66 1.54
N GLY A 290 15.50 1.13 1.11
CA GLY A 290 15.07 1.17 -0.29
C GLY A 290 15.24 2.54 -0.96
N THR A 291 15.77 3.54 -0.27
CA THR A 291 15.93 4.89 -0.81
C THR A 291 16.95 4.94 -1.95
N LEU A 292 16.76 5.87 -2.90
CA LEU A 292 17.72 6.08 -3.99
C LEU A 292 19.12 6.42 -3.47
N GLU A 293 19.21 7.14 -2.36
CA GLU A 293 20.50 7.47 -1.73
C GLU A 293 21.23 6.21 -1.25
N ALA A 294 20.50 5.32 -0.56
CA ALA A 294 21.05 4.04 -0.11
C ALA A 294 21.48 3.16 -1.30
N LEU A 295 20.67 3.08 -2.33
CA LEU A 295 20.99 2.34 -3.55
C LEU A 295 22.25 2.89 -4.24
N ASN A 296 22.39 4.20 -4.36
CA ASN A 296 23.58 4.83 -4.97
C ASN A 296 24.86 4.57 -4.17
N LYS A 297 24.77 4.38 -2.86
CA LYS A 297 25.93 4.03 -2.02
C LYS A 297 26.45 2.61 -2.30
N ILE A 298 25.58 1.68 -2.70
CA ILE A 298 25.93 0.25 -2.78
C ILE A 298 26.04 -0.29 -4.20
N LYS A 299 25.33 0.28 -5.18
CA LYS A 299 25.21 -0.29 -6.54
C LYS A 299 26.56 -0.43 -7.25
N SER A 300 27.39 0.61 -7.25
CA SER A 300 28.68 0.60 -7.97
C SER A 300 29.69 -0.36 -7.35
N PRO A 301 29.92 -0.39 -6.00
CA PRO A 301 30.78 -1.40 -5.39
C PRO A 301 30.32 -2.84 -5.61
N LEU A 302 29.00 -3.10 -5.52
CA LEU A 302 28.46 -4.44 -5.73
C LEU A 302 28.54 -4.87 -7.20
N ARG A 303 28.30 -3.94 -8.14
CA ARG A 303 28.46 -4.19 -9.58
C ARG A 303 29.90 -4.57 -9.91
N MET A 304 30.89 -3.85 -9.37
CA MET A 304 32.29 -4.17 -9.54
C MET A 304 32.63 -5.58 -9.03
N LEU A 305 32.07 -6.00 -7.88
CA LEU A 305 32.21 -7.35 -7.39
C LEU A 305 31.55 -8.39 -8.33
N ALA A 306 30.37 -8.13 -8.82
CA ALA A 306 29.66 -9.02 -9.74
C ALA A 306 30.43 -9.20 -11.06
N GLU A 307 31.06 -8.13 -11.57
CA GLU A 307 31.88 -8.17 -12.80
C GLU A 307 33.23 -8.87 -12.58
N THR A 308 33.81 -8.73 -11.39
CA THR A 308 35.13 -9.36 -11.09
C THR A 308 35.04 -10.83 -10.65
N LYS A 309 33.88 -11.22 -10.10
CA LYS A 309 33.59 -12.58 -9.58
C LYS A 309 32.25 -13.12 -10.07
N PRO A 310 32.06 -13.27 -11.40
CA PRO A 310 30.81 -13.74 -11.95
C PRO A 310 30.38 -15.12 -11.46
N GLU A 311 31.33 -15.96 -11.08
CA GLU A 311 31.09 -17.29 -10.50
C GLU A 311 30.32 -17.26 -9.17
N CYS A 312 30.37 -16.14 -8.44
CA CYS A 312 29.65 -15.99 -7.16
C CYS A 312 28.17 -15.70 -7.32
N GLY A 313 27.68 -15.36 -8.53
CA GLY A 313 26.26 -15.16 -8.80
C GLY A 313 25.62 -14.11 -7.88
N LEU A 314 26.20 -12.89 -7.83
CA LEU A 314 25.70 -11.82 -6.96
C LEU A 314 24.30 -11.36 -7.38
N THR A 315 23.39 -11.30 -6.43
CA THR A 315 21.99 -10.94 -6.64
C THR A 315 21.57 -9.89 -5.61
N LEU A 316 20.79 -8.93 -6.04
CA LEU A 316 20.26 -7.89 -5.17
C LEU A 316 18.76 -8.09 -4.97
N PHE A 317 18.29 -8.12 -3.73
CA PHE A 317 16.87 -8.18 -3.41
C PHE A 317 16.39 -6.83 -2.89
N GLY A 318 15.53 -6.18 -3.69
CA GLY A 318 15.12 -4.79 -3.52
C GLY A 318 13.65 -4.58 -3.28
N TYR A 319 13.21 -3.35 -3.50
CA TYR A 319 11.97 -2.80 -2.97
C TYR A 319 11.07 -2.23 -4.08
N PRO A 320 9.74 -2.11 -3.86
CA PRO A 320 8.80 -1.64 -4.88
C PRO A 320 9.16 -0.29 -5.50
N GLU A 321 9.69 0.65 -4.72
CA GLU A 321 10.12 1.97 -5.19
C GLU A 321 11.25 1.93 -6.21
N TRP A 322 12.05 0.86 -6.25
CA TRP A 322 13.13 0.72 -7.22
C TRP A 322 12.64 0.62 -8.66
N GLN A 323 11.37 0.25 -8.85
CA GLN A 323 10.75 0.29 -10.18
C GLN A 323 10.72 1.71 -10.76
N THR A 324 10.70 2.74 -9.89
CA THR A 324 10.76 4.15 -10.32
C THR A 324 12.18 4.63 -10.64
N TYR A 325 13.22 3.89 -10.23
CA TYR A 325 14.61 4.25 -10.43
C TYR A 325 15.22 3.60 -11.69
N THR A 326 14.43 2.89 -12.47
CA THR A 326 14.88 2.16 -13.68
C THR A 326 15.53 3.07 -14.70
N ARG A 327 15.12 4.35 -14.81
CA ARG A 327 15.75 5.30 -15.72
C ARG A 327 17.26 5.45 -15.49
N ASP A 328 17.71 5.46 -14.22
CA ASP A 328 19.07 5.78 -13.84
C ASP A 328 19.86 4.56 -13.31
N CYS A 329 19.18 3.45 -13.03
CA CYS A 329 19.76 2.28 -12.38
C CYS A 329 19.52 0.96 -13.14
N LEU A 330 18.95 0.99 -14.33
CA LEU A 330 18.55 -0.23 -15.06
C LEU A 330 19.74 -1.16 -15.34
N GLU A 331 20.85 -0.60 -15.79
CA GLU A 331 22.07 -1.37 -16.06
C GLU A 331 22.63 -2.03 -14.79
N ASP A 332 22.60 -1.29 -13.66
CA ASP A 332 23.03 -1.83 -12.37
C ASP A 332 22.11 -2.96 -11.90
N PHE A 333 20.79 -2.82 -12.13
CA PHE A 333 19.82 -3.87 -11.80
C PHE A 333 20.03 -5.14 -12.61
N TYR A 334 20.36 -5.02 -13.90
CA TYR A 334 20.71 -6.19 -14.72
C TYR A 334 22.03 -6.81 -14.30
N ALA A 335 23.05 -6.01 -14.08
CA ALA A 335 24.37 -6.51 -13.67
C ALA A 335 24.32 -7.24 -12.32
N LEU A 336 23.41 -6.83 -11.43
CA LEU A 336 23.20 -7.40 -10.10
C LEU A 336 22.07 -8.42 -10.02
N ASN A 337 21.52 -8.90 -11.15
CA ASN A 337 20.40 -9.83 -11.18
C ASN A 337 19.30 -9.45 -10.17
N THR A 338 18.86 -8.19 -10.19
CA THR A 338 18.03 -7.60 -9.14
C THR A 338 16.63 -8.17 -9.16
N TYR A 339 16.16 -8.65 -8.02
CA TYR A 339 14.77 -9.02 -7.75
C TYR A 339 14.09 -7.94 -6.93
N ILE A 340 12.86 -7.59 -7.29
CA ILE A 340 12.05 -6.58 -6.62
C ILE A 340 10.70 -7.19 -6.32
N TYR A 341 10.25 -7.18 -5.07
CA TYR A 341 8.88 -7.51 -4.78
C TYR A 341 7.97 -6.31 -5.06
N SER A 342 6.78 -6.55 -5.59
CA SER A 342 5.83 -5.49 -5.90
C SER A 342 4.40 -5.99 -5.77
N ASN A 343 3.46 -5.08 -5.49
CA ASN A 343 2.03 -5.31 -5.58
C ASN A 343 1.47 -5.00 -6.98
N PHE A 344 2.30 -4.44 -7.83
CA PHE A 344 1.94 -4.07 -9.20
C PHE A 344 3.09 -4.39 -10.14
N TYR A 345 2.79 -5.15 -11.17
CA TYR A 345 3.70 -5.45 -12.27
C TYR A 345 2.94 -5.45 -13.58
N ALA A 346 3.44 -4.69 -14.56
CA ALA A 346 2.96 -4.72 -15.92
C ALA A 346 4.02 -5.43 -16.79
N ASP A 347 3.69 -6.61 -17.29
CA ASP A 347 4.57 -7.33 -18.20
C ASP A 347 4.48 -6.73 -19.61
N ASN A 348 5.47 -5.93 -19.96
CA ASN A 348 5.55 -5.28 -21.27
C ASN A 348 5.66 -6.26 -22.44
N LEU A 349 5.97 -7.53 -22.17
CA LEU A 349 6.03 -8.59 -23.19
C LEU A 349 4.69 -9.31 -23.34
N SER A 350 3.74 -9.11 -22.43
CA SER A 350 2.40 -9.68 -22.58
C SER A 350 1.63 -9.00 -23.69
N LYS A 351 0.78 -9.78 -24.35
CA LYS A 351 -0.06 -9.26 -25.46
C LYS A 351 -0.99 -8.16 -24.96
N GLU A 352 -1.58 -8.33 -23.78
CA GLU A 352 -2.52 -7.39 -23.18
C GLU A 352 -1.88 -6.02 -22.93
N VAL A 353 -0.65 -5.99 -22.43
CA VAL A 353 0.09 -4.75 -22.18
C VAL A 353 0.54 -4.13 -23.51
N ALA A 354 0.99 -4.93 -24.49
CA ALA A 354 1.36 -4.44 -25.82
C ALA A 354 0.15 -3.84 -26.55
N ASP A 355 -1.02 -4.48 -26.48
CA ASP A 355 -2.27 -4.00 -27.07
C ASP A 355 -2.72 -2.69 -26.39
N PHE A 356 -2.59 -2.58 -25.06
CA PHE A 356 -2.88 -1.36 -24.31
C PHE A 356 -1.99 -0.18 -24.74
N TYR A 357 -0.67 -0.37 -24.83
CA TYR A 357 0.24 0.68 -25.29
C TYR A 357 -0.01 1.05 -26.75
N THR A 358 -0.34 0.09 -27.59
CA THR A 358 -0.71 0.34 -28.99
C THR A 358 -1.97 1.21 -29.07
N CYS A 359 -2.99 0.91 -28.26
CA CYS A 359 -4.20 1.71 -28.18
C CYS A 359 -3.91 3.15 -27.71
N LEU A 360 -3.07 3.33 -26.69
CA LEU A 360 -2.64 4.66 -26.22
C LEU A 360 -1.92 5.46 -27.30
N LEU A 361 -1.00 4.83 -28.05
CA LEU A 361 -0.27 5.50 -29.12
C LEU A 361 -1.19 5.95 -30.26
N TYR A 362 -2.25 5.20 -30.56
CA TYR A 362 -3.23 5.57 -31.59
C TYR A 362 -4.22 6.64 -31.12
N THR A 363 -4.53 6.69 -29.81
CA THR A 363 -5.51 7.63 -29.24
C THR A 363 -4.88 8.91 -28.72
N SER A 364 -3.59 8.89 -28.35
CA SER A 364 -2.87 10.08 -27.91
C SER A 364 -2.46 10.95 -29.10
N PRO A 365 -2.70 12.27 -29.05
CA PRO A 365 -2.27 13.16 -30.11
C PRO A 365 -0.74 13.08 -30.27
N SER A 366 -0.28 12.86 -31.50
CA SER A 366 1.14 12.85 -31.83
C SER A 366 1.81 14.14 -31.37
N PRO A 367 3.09 14.13 -30.96
CA PRO A 367 3.85 15.35 -30.73
C PRO A 367 3.80 16.35 -31.89
N ARG A 368 3.62 15.86 -33.14
CA ARG A 368 3.43 16.67 -34.33
C ARG A 368 2.07 17.38 -34.38
N ASP A 369 1.04 16.81 -33.76
CA ASP A 369 -0.30 17.40 -33.73
C ASP A 369 -0.43 18.50 -32.68
N ARG A 370 0.50 18.55 -31.71
CA ARG A 370 0.61 19.62 -30.72
C ARG A 370 1.30 20.90 -31.27
N GLN A 371 1.87 20.83 -32.45
CA GLN A 371 2.54 21.97 -33.10
C GLN A 371 1.67 22.69 -34.14
N LYS A 372 0.44 22.27 -34.35
CA LYS A 372 -0.59 22.97 -35.13
C LYS A 372 -1.58 23.66 -34.22
#